data_5bae90d7162a97783086f79b486f8ed1
#
_entry.id   5bae90d7162a97783086f79b486f8ed1
#
_cell.length_a   1.000
_cell.length_b   1.000
_cell.length_c   1.000
_cell.angle_alpha   90.00
_cell.angle_beta   90.00
_cell.angle_gamma   90.00
#
_symmetry.space_group_name_H-M   'P 1'
#
loop_
_entity.id
_entity.type
_entity.pdbx_description
1 polymer ?
#
loop_
_entity_poly.entity_id
_entity_poly.type
_entity_poly.pdbx_seq_one_letter_code
_entity_poly.pdbx_strand_id
1 'polypeptide(L)'
;MFLHQTASSNALAEPAGKCSAQTLKGSYGLKFEGIKFADQNSATDRRFVSVSLITFDGRSTFTTSETGRFEGELVSRTFTGPYLVNADCTGFLDFSSNLSNPPHVAHGDFVIVDEGKGFFVLDNEDGWAAGGVARKL
;
A
#
# COMPACT_ATOMS: atom_id res chain seq x y z
N MET A 1 -7.57 9.20 13.52
CA MET A 1 -7.25 9.62 13.05
C MET A 1 -7.74 10.53 12.54
N PHE A 2 -7.94 10.95 12.36
CA PHE A 2 -8.01 11.83 11.85
C PHE A 2 -8.94 12.60 11.97
N LEU A 3 -8.89 13.19 12.19
CA LEU A 3 -9.38 13.92 12.20
C LEU A 3 -10.20 14.57 11.93
N HIS A 4 -10.85 15.02 12.05
CA HIS A 4 -11.55 15.62 11.65
C HIS A 4 -12.06 16.46 12.19
N GLN A 5 -12.18 16.86 12.40
CA GLN A 5 -12.65 17.50 12.68
C GLN A 5 -13.40 18.38 12.80
N THR A 6 -13.70 18.82 13.09
CA THR A 6 -14.36 19.51 12.96
C THR A 6 -14.80 20.52 12.85
N ALA A 7 -15.07 21.04 12.91
CA ALA A 7 -15.41 21.90 12.64
C ALA A 7 -15.92 22.75 12.23
N SER A 8 -16.04 23.11 12.21
CA SER A 8 -16.40 23.79 11.60
C SER A 8 -16.57 24.10 10.79
N SER A 9 -16.64 24.07 10.76
CA SER A 9 -16.62 24.31 9.89
C SER A 9 -16.74 24.39 9.01
N ASN A 10 -16.93 24.44 8.84
CA ASN A 10 -16.87 24.46 7.89
C ASN A 10 -16.63 24.27 6.97
N ALA A 11 -16.76 24.42 6.98
CA ALA A 11 -16.44 24.47 6.00
C ALA A 11 -15.51 24.04 5.60
N LEU A 12 -15.05 23.95 5.85
CA LEU A 12 -14.16 23.51 5.43
C LEU A 12 -14.09 22.44 5.20
N ALA A 13 -14.61 22.06 5.42
CA ALA A 13 -14.50 21.00 5.19
C ALA A 13 -14.47 20.41 4.11
N GLU A 14 -13.90 20.25 3.83
CA GLU A 14 -13.68 19.73 2.88
C GLU A 14 -13.48 18.62 3.00
N PRO A 15 -13.39 18.32 2.56
CA PRO A 15 -13.78 17.29 2.33
C PRO A 15 -13.19 16.09 2.37
N ALA A 16 -12.99 15.68 3.44
CA ALA A 16 -12.98 14.32 3.62
C ALA A 16 -14.21 13.86 2.99
N GLY A 17 -14.45 12.96 2.37
CA GLY A 17 -15.65 12.59 1.69
C GLY A 17 -15.54 12.67 0.23
N LYS A 18 -14.39 13.04 -0.26
CA LYS A 18 -14.20 13.20 -1.70
C LYS A 18 -13.46 12.08 -2.37
N CYS A 19 -12.84 11.20 -1.63
CA CYS A 19 -12.05 10.14 -2.24
C CYS A 19 -12.94 8.99 -2.69
N SER A 20 -12.50 8.35 -3.76
CA SER A 20 -13.12 7.15 -4.31
C SER A 20 -12.04 6.35 -5.01
N ALA A 21 -12.41 5.20 -5.54
CA ALA A 21 -11.46 4.40 -6.31
C ALA A 21 -10.85 5.19 -7.46
N GLN A 22 -11.63 6.11 -8.07
CA GLN A 22 -11.18 6.93 -9.17
C GLN A 22 -10.04 7.88 -8.75
N THR A 23 -9.99 8.27 -7.48
CA THR A 23 -8.94 9.15 -6.98
C THR A 23 -7.55 8.57 -7.21
N LEU A 24 -7.40 7.25 -7.14
CA LEU A 24 -6.12 6.59 -7.35
C LEU A 24 -5.88 6.12 -8.77
N LYS A 25 -6.79 6.39 -9.70
CA LYS A 25 -6.60 5.90 -11.07
C LYS A 25 -5.27 6.38 -11.64
N GLY A 26 -4.48 5.45 -12.17
CA GLY A 26 -3.19 5.75 -12.78
C GLY A 26 -2.06 4.99 -12.15
N SER A 27 -0.84 5.41 -12.49
CA SER A 27 0.38 4.72 -12.07
C SER A 27 1.16 5.53 -11.05
N TYR A 28 1.76 4.83 -10.11
CA TYR A 28 2.54 5.41 -9.02
C TYR A 28 3.87 4.69 -8.90
N GLY A 29 4.91 5.45 -8.55
CA GLY A 29 6.15 4.85 -8.08
C GLY A 29 6.06 4.67 -6.58
N LEU A 30 6.35 3.48 -6.09
CA LEU A 30 6.24 3.13 -4.67
C LEU A 30 7.59 2.67 -4.16
N LYS A 31 8.05 3.25 -3.06
CA LYS A 31 9.16 2.72 -2.30
C LYS A 31 8.61 2.04 -1.06
N PHE A 32 9.00 0.80 -0.81
CA PHE A 32 8.48 0.00 0.27
C PHE A 32 9.62 -0.69 0.99
N GLU A 33 9.62 -0.70 2.33
CA GLU A 33 10.70 -1.30 3.08
C GLU A 33 10.22 -1.75 4.44
N GLY A 34 10.96 -2.66 5.05
CA GLY A 34 10.61 -3.11 6.37
C GLY A 34 11.32 -4.37 6.81
N ILE A 35 10.72 -4.98 7.81
CA ILE A 35 11.26 -6.17 8.48
C ILE A 35 10.13 -7.18 8.61
N LYS A 36 10.44 -8.43 8.29
CA LYS A 36 9.63 -9.55 8.72
C LYS A 36 10.31 -10.14 9.94
N PHE A 37 9.62 -10.12 11.07
CA PHE A 37 10.20 -10.59 12.32
C PHE A 37 10.36 -12.11 12.34
N ALA A 38 11.31 -12.58 13.10
CA ALA A 38 11.55 -14.00 13.30
C ALA A 38 10.29 -14.70 13.81
N ASP A 39 10.09 -15.91 13.36
CA ASP A 39 8.97 -16.75 13.76
C ASP A 39 9.41 -18.22 13.76
N GLN A 40 8.45 -19.14 13.83
CA GLN A 40 8.78 -20.57 13.84
C GLN A 40 9.37 -21.07 12.53
N ASN A 41 9.21 -20.32 11.44
CA ASN A 41 9.70 -20.69 10.11
C ASN A 41 11.05 -20.04 9.79
N SER A 42 11.42 -18.99 10.52
CA SER A 42 12.68 -18.29 10.32
C SER A 42 13.19 -17.79 11.65
N ALA A 43 14.36 -18.26 12.03
CA ALA A 43 14.95 -17.93 13.34
C ALA A 43 15.46 -16.50 13.43
N THR A 44 15.53 -15.78 12.30
CA THR A 44 16.08 -14.42 12.29
C THR A 44 15.09 -13.47 11.64
N ASP A 45 15.15 -12.20 12.04
CA ASP A 45 14.43 -11.13 11.36
C ASP A 45 15.00 -10.99 9.97
N ARG A 46 14.12 -10.65 9.01
CA ARG A 46 14.53 -10.46 7.62
C ARG A 46 14.15 -9.09 7.15
N ARG A 47 15.12 -8.39 6.60
CA ARG A 47 14.93 -7.02 6.11
C ARG A 47 14.75 -7.02 4.61
N PHE A 48 13.99 -6.03 4.13
CA PHE A 48 13.84 -5.86 2.70
C PHE A 48 13.63 -4.40 2.36
N VAL A 49 13.92 -4.07 1.10
CA VAL A 49 13.61 -2.77 0.51
C VAL A 49 13.26 -3.02 -0.95
N SER A 50 12.25 -2.34 -1.44
CA SER A 50 11.83 -2.52 -2.82
C SER A 50 11.35 -1.22 -3.45
N VAL A 51 11.34 -1.23 -4.78
CA VAL A 51 10.68 -0.20 -5.57
C VAL A 51 9.70 -0.89 -6.50
N SER A 52 8.57 -0.24 -6.74
CA SER A 52 7.48 -0.82 -7.50
C SER A 52 6.82 0.20 -8.40
N LEU A 53 6.31 -0.29 -9.51
CA LEU A 53 5.34 0.44 -10.30
C LEU A 53 3.97 -0.16 -9.99
N ILE A 54 3.09 0.64 -9.41
CA ILE A 54 1.74 0.19 -9.08
C ILE A 54 0.73 0.98 -9.90
N THR A 55 -0.20 0.28 -10.52
CA THR A 55 -1.20 0.89 -11.40
C THR A 55 -2.60 0.51 -10.92
N PHE A 56 -3.42 1.51 -10.68
CA PHE A 56 -4.81 1.34 -10.27
C PHE A 56 -5.73 1.59 -11.45
N ASP A 57 -6.75 0.75 -11.63
CA ASP A 57 -7.68 0.90 -12.74
C ASP A 57 -8.76 1.96 -12.51
N GLY A 58 -8.83 2.51 -11.30
CA GLY A 58 -9.82 3.53 -10.97
C GLY A 58 -11.16 2.97 -10.55
N ARG A 59 -11.27 1.65 -10.40
CA ARG A 59 -12.51 1.00 -10.01
C ARG A 59 -12.33 0.07 -8.82
N SER A 60 -11.50 -0.96 -8.95
CA SER A 60 -11.42 -1.99 -7.91
C SER A 60 -10.14 -2.81 -7.94
N THR A 61 -9.30 -2.68 -8.94
CA THR A 61 -8.16 -3.58 -9.15
C THR A 61 -6.87 -2.81 -9.39
N PHE A 62 -5.78 -3.31 -8.84
CA PHE A 62 -4.46 -2.79 -9.11
C PHE A 62 -3.52 -3.90 -9.58
N THR A 63 -2.43 -3.50 -10.23
CA THR A 63 -1.32 -4.39 -10.59
C THR A 63 -0.04 -3.74 -10.13
N THR A 64 0.94 -4.57 -9.75
CA THR A 64 2.23 -4.09 -9.27
C THR A 64 3.35 -4.90 -9.87
N SER A 65 4.41 -4.19 -10.27
CA SER A 65 5.67 -4.79 -10.67
C SER A 65 6.73 -4.32 -9.69
N GLU A 66 7.33 -5.25 -8.95
CA GLU A 66 8.24 -4.93 -7.86
C GLU A 66 9.61 -5.53 -8.08
N THR A 67 10.66 -4.78 -7.75
CA THR A 67 12.02 -5.29 -7.65
C THR A 67 12.56 -4.89 -6.28
N GLY A 68 13.12 -5.85 -5.56
CA GLY A 68 13.60 -5.58 -4.22
C GLY A 68 14.76 -6.44 -3.80
N ARG A 69 15.36 -6.03 -2.69
CA ARG A 69 16.39 -6.81 -1.99
C ARG A 69 15.77 -7.37 -0.73
N PHE A 70 15.77 -8.69 -0.64
CA PHE A 70 15.26 -9.42 0.50
C PHE A 70 16.43 -10.18 1.09
N GLU A 71 16.94 -9.72 2.23
CA GLU A 71 18.15 -10.29 2.87
C GLU A 71 19.33 -10.26 1.89
N GLY A 72 19.46 -9.19 1.12
CA GLY A 72 20.54 -9.06 0.16
C GLY A 72 20.31 -9.74 -1.18
N GLU A 73 19.27 -10.56 -1.29
CA GLU A 73 18.96 -11.26 -2.53
C GLU A 73 18.03 -10.42 -3.40
N LEU A 74 18.36 -10.28 -4.68
CA LEU A 74 17.54 -9.53 -5.62
C LEU A 74 16.36 -10.37 -6.09
N VAL A 75 15.16 -9.85 -5.93
CA VAL A 75 13.92 -10.57 -6.27
C VAL A 75 13.02 -9.63 -7.07
N SER A 76 12.40 -10.15 -8.12
CA SER A 76 11.39 -9.43 -8.89
C SER A 76 10.07 -10.18 -8.79
N ARG A 77 8.99 -9.45 -8.54
CA ARG A 77 7.67 -10.06 -8.35
C ARG A 77 6.61 -9.20 -8.99
N THR A 78 5.47 -9.84 -9.27
CA THR A 78 4.26 -9.13 -9.70
C THR A 78 3.14 -9.46 -8.72
N PHE A 79 2.31 -8.46 -8.47
CA PHE A 79 1.12 -8.61 -7.63
C PHE A 79 -0.07 -8.08 -8.38
N THR A 80 -1.24 -8.62 -8.08
CA THR A 80 -2.50 -8.09 -8.55
C THR A 80 -3.53 -8.32 -7.45
N GLY A 81 -4.53 -7.49 -7.38
CA GLY A 81 -5.57 -7.69 -6.39
C GLY A 81 -6.55 -6.55 -6.33
N PRO A 82 -7.50 -6.66 -5.42
CA PRO A 82 -8.52 -5.64 -5.23
C PRO A 82 -8.01 -4.51 -4.33
N TYR A 83 -8.59 -3.34 -4.51
CA TYR A 83 -8.39 -2.23 -3.59
C TYR A 83 -9.72 -1.53 -3.33
N LEU A 84 -9.80 -0.84 -2.21
CA LEU A 84 -11.00 -0.11 -1.83
C LEU A 84 -10.58 1.23 -1.23
N VAL A 85 -11.28 2.29 -1.64
CA VAL A 85 -11.04 3.64 -1.14
C VAL A 85 -12.29 4.11 -0.40
N ASN A 86 -12.12 4.51 0.84
CA ASN A 86 -13.18 5.11 1.64
C ASN A 86 -13.27 6.61 1.33
N ALA A 87 -14.43 7.18 1.60
CA ALA A 87 -14.67 8.59 1.35
C ALA A 87 -13.69 9.50 2.11
N ASP A 88 -13.18 9.05 3.25
CA ASP A 88 -12.24 9.83 4.06
C ASP A 88 -10.79 9.72 3.56
N CYS A 89 -10.59 9.13 2.39
CA CYS A 89 -9.27 8.99 1.76
C CYS A 89 -8.37 7.94 2.42
N THR A 90 -8.92 7.09 3.25
CA THR A 90 -8.25 5.88 3.70
C THR A 90 -8.71 4.71 2.85
N GLY A 91 -7.99 3.62 2.90
CA GLY A 91 -8.41 2.43 2.18
C GLY A 91 -7.49 1.28 2.44
N PHE A 92 -7.71 0.22 1.67
CA PHE A 92 -6.84 -0.94 1.76
C PHE A 92 -6.63 -1.56 0.39
N LEU A 93 -5.58 -2.34 0.28
CA LEU A 93 -5.35 -3.18 -0.89
C LEU A 93 -4.91 -4.56 -0.43
N ASP A 94 -5.31 -5.56 -1.20
CA ASP A 94 -4.90 -6.93 -0.97
C ASP A 94 -4.04 -7.36 -2.13
N PHE A 95 -2.87 -7.89 -1.84
CA PHE A 95 -1.99 -8.35 -2.90
C PHE A 95 -1.49 -9.75 -2.58
N SER A 96 -1.20 -10.50 -3.63
CA SER A 96 -0.68 -11.84 -3.49
C SER A 96 0.59 -11.97 -4.32
N SER A 97 1.53 -12.74 -3.79
CA SER A 97 2.76 -13.04 -4.50
C SER A 97 2.61 -14.37 -5.22
N ASN A 98 3.03 -14.42 -6.48
CA ASN A 98 3.07 -15.66 -7.22
C ASN A 98 4.40 -16.42 -7.01
N LEU A 99 5.25 -15.92 -6.12
CA LEU A 99 6.54 -16.55 -5.85
C LEU A 99 6.52 -17.55 -4.70
N SER A 100 5.45 -17.59 -3.92
CA SER A 100 5.35 -18.51 -2.80
C SER A 100 4.40 -19.65 -3.11
N ASN A 101 4.57 -20.77 -2.42
CA ASN A 101 3.73 -21.95 -2.56
C ASN A 101 3.34 -22.45 -1.16
N PRO A 102 2.09 -22.23 -0.71
CA PRO A 102 1.00 -21.55 -1.46
C PRO A 102 1.29 -20.08 -1.66
N PRO A 103 0.60 -19.45 -2.61
CA PRO A 103 0.80 -18.01 -2.82
C PRO A 103 0.53 -17.23 -1.54
N HIS A 104 1.38 -16.26 -1.26
CA HIS A 104 1.22 -15.41 -0.10
C HIS A 104 0.25 -14.28 -0.41
N VAL A 105 -0.70 -14.06 0.47
CA VAL A 105 -1.65 -12.95 0.36
C VAL A 105 -1.38 -11.98 1.48
N ALA A 106 -1.15 -10.74 1.14
CA ALA A 106 -0.84 -9.69 2.10
C ALA A 106 -1.86 -8.56 2.00
N HIS A 107 -2.03 -7.85 3.10
CA HIS A 107 -2.97 -6.74 3.19
C HIS A 107 -2.22 -5.46 3.55
N GLY A 108 -2.58 -4.38 2.89
CA GLY A 108 -2.02 -3.07 3.18
C GLY A 108 -3.12 -2.07 3.44
N ASP A 109 -2.91 -1.22 4.44
CA ASP A 109 -3.78 -0.07 4.69
C ASP A 109 -3.09 1.17 4.14
N PHE A 110 -3.85 2.08 3.54
CA PHE A 110 -3.23 3.28 2.98
C PHE A 110 -4.02 4.54 3.31
N VAL A 111 -3.33 5.66 3.20
CA VAL A 111 -3.92 6.99 3.31
C VAL A 111 -3.51 7.77 2.06
N ILE A 112 -4.49 8.29 1.35
CA ILE A 112 -4.25 9.11 0.14
C ILE A 112 -3.90 10.52 0.59
N VAL A 113 -2.86 11.08 -0.02
CA VAL A 113 -2.40 12.44 0.26
C VAL A 113 -2.28 13.23 -1.04
N ASP A 114 -2.14 14.55 -0.92
CA ASP A 114 -1.90 15.43 -2.05
C ASP A 114 -2.93 15.28 -3.15
N GLU A 115 -4.20 15.16 -2.75
CA GLU A 115 -5.32 15.08 -3.72
C GLU A 115 -5.17 13.94 -4.71
N GLY A 116 -4.66 12.81 -4.24
CA GLY A 116 -4.48 11.63 -5.09
C GLY A 116 -3.13 11.54 -5.77
N LYS A 117 -2.24 12.49 -5.55
CA LYS A 117 -0.90 12.45 -6.17
C LYS A 117 0.07 11.57 -5.41
N GLY A 118 -0.32 11.07 -4.26
CA GLY A 118 0.49 10.16 -3.48
C GLY A 118 -0.32 9.41 -2.46
N PHE A 119 0.30 8.41 -1.85
CA PHE A 119 -0.28 7.72 -0.71
C PHE A 119 0.80 7.11 0.16
N PHE A 120 0.48 6.91 1.41
CA PHE A 120 1.30 6.15 2.35
C PHE A 120 0.64 4.81 2.58
N VAL A 121 1.41 3.75 2.67
CA VAL A 121 0.89 2.40 2.84
C VAL A 121 1.62 1.69 3.96
N LEU A 122 0.89 0.87 4.71
CA LEU A 122 1.42 0.08 5.80
C LEU A 122 0.95 -1.35 5.61
N ASP A 123 1.87 -2.31 5.72
CA ASP A 123 1.51 -3.73 5.77
C ASP A 123 0.85 -3.98 7.12
N ASN A 124 -0.36 -4.54 7.13
CA ASN A 124 -1.08 -4.78 8.38
C ASN A 124 -1.04 -6.25 8.81
N GLU A 125 -0.17 -7.06 8.25
CA GLU A 125 -0.01 -8.44 8.66
C GLU A 125 0.80 -8.54 9.96
N ASP A 126 0.39 -9.47 10.82
CA ASP A 126 1.16 -9.78 12.01
C ASP A 126 2.54 -10.29 11.63
N GLY A 127 3.53 -9.90 12.39
CA GLY A 127 4.90 -10.34 12.14
C GLY A 127 5.67 -9.49 11.16
N TRP A 128 5.06 -8.42 10.63
CA TRP A 128 5.71 -7.49 9.72
C TRP A 128 5.71 -6.08 10.28
N ALA A 129 6.78 -5.36 10.04
CA ALA A 129 6.83 -3.93 10.26
C ALA A 129 7.34 -3.32 8.94
N ALA A 130 6.41 -2.97 8.07
CA ALA A 130 6.75 -2.55 6.72
C ALA A 130 5.79 -1.48 6.23
N GLY A 131 6.32 -0.55 5.46
CA GLY A 131 5.51 0.52 4.92
C GLY A 131 6.22 1.23 3.78
N GLY A 132 5.49 2.11 3.14
CA GLY A 132 6.03 2.79 1.98
C GLY A 132 5.34 4.09 1.65
N VAL A 133 5.93 4.76 0.68
CA VAL A 133 5.47 6.06 0.17
C VAL A 133 5.39 5.96 -1.34
N ALA A 134 4.28 6.41 -1.88
CA ALA A 134 4.04 6.39 -3.32
C ALA A 134 3.82 7.79 -3.87
N ARG A 135 4.25 7.98 -5.10
CA ARG A 135 4.01 9.22 -5.83
C ARG A 135 3.50 8.91 -7.22
N LYS A 136 2.52 9.69 -7.66
CA LYS A 136 1.95 9.54 -8.99
C LYS A 136 2.98 9.92 -10.06
N LEU A 137 3.02 9.13 -11.12
CA LEU A 137 3.92 9.36 -12.25
C LEU A 137 3.28 10.25 -13.28
#